data_f5b02a8ae96a1229ebbea1093fa92a36
#
_entry.id   f5b02a8ae96a1229ebbea1093fa92a36
#
_cell.length_a   1.000
_cell.length_b   1.000
_cell.length_c   1.000
_cell.angle_alpha   90.00
_cell.angle_beta   90.00
_cell.angle_gamma   90.00
#
_symmetry.space_group_name_H-M   'P 1'
#
loop_
_entity.id
_entity.type
_entity.pdbx_description
1 polymer ?
#
loop_
_entity_poly.entity_id
_entity_poly.type
_entity_poly.pdbx_seq_one_letter_code
_entity_poly.pdbx_strand_id
1 'polypeptide(L)'
;MIIHINGYPGVGKLTVARLLADRLGAKLLDNHSIYDIALSLTEFKPDAYYETLRATRSIAYERILELPKSVPVILTNAHASDSAWGNECWDAVIDLARKRKTQLYVVVMECSATENARRIQDPERDEKRKPRDANMFKGNIDGPPLLDRGGDELMRFDSTNLSPRDSAQLIGRWIESRSRRFRVTT
;
A
#
# COMPACT_ATOMS: atom_id res chain seq x y z
N MET A 1 9.70 -7.43 -9.23
CA MET A 1 8.74 -6.31 -9.33
C MET A 1 8.42 -5.77 -7.95
N ILE A 2 8.00 -4.50 -7.88
CA ILE A 2 7.36 -3.89 -6.70
C ILE A 2 5.90 -3.64 -7.05
N ILE A 3 4.99 -3.95 -6.13
CA ILE A 3 3.56 -3.70 -6.25
C ILE A 3 3.18 -2.77 -5.10
N HIS A 4 2.77 -1.55 -5.41
CA HIS A 4 2.38 -0.56 -4.41
C HIS A 4 0.86 -0.40 -4.41
N ILE A 5 0.22 -0.86 -3.33
CA ILE A 5 -1.23 -0.76 -3.15
C ILE A 5 -1.51 0.48 -2.30
N ASN A 6 -2.03 1.52 -2.94
CA ASN A 6 -2.47 2.75 -2.29
C ASN A 6 -3.99 2.77 -2.13
N GLY A 7 -4.47 3.45 -1.10
CA GLY A 7 -5.90 3.56 -0.84
C GLY A 7 -6.16 4.11 0.56
N TYR A 8 -7.31 4.70 0.77
CA TYR A 8 -7.67 5.21 2.09
C TYR A 8 -7.81 4.11 3.15
N PRO A 9 -7.71 4.43 4.45
CA PRO A 9 -8.06 3.47 5.52
C PRO A 9 -9.46 2.89 5.30
N GLY A 10 -9.63 1.61 5.57
CA GLY A 10 -10.94 0.92 5.43
C GLY A 10 -11.19 0.25 4.07
N VAL A 11 -10.47 0.59 2.99
CA VAL A 11 -10.73 -0.02 1.66
C VAL A 11 -10.30 -1.49 1.54
N GLY A 12 -9.62 -2.07 2.54
CA GLY A 12 -9.26 -3.50 2.55
C GLY A 12 -7.86 -3.85 2.04
N LYS A 13 -6.97 -2.87 1.84
CA LYS A 13 -5.61 -3.08 1.28
C LYS A 13 -4.84 -4.25 1.88
N LEU A 14 -4.70 -4.30 3.22
CA LEU A 14 -3.90 -5.34 3.86
C LEU A 14 -4.47 -6.74 3.64
N THR A 15 -5.79 -6.89 3.71
CA THR A 15 -6.46 -8.18 3.48
C THR A 15 -6.23 -8.67 2.05
N VAL A 16 -6.40 -7.77 1.08
CA VAL A 16 -6.14 -8.07 -0.34
C VAL A 16 -4.65 -8.33 -0.59
N ALA A 17 -3.76 -7.52 0.01
CA ALA A 17 -2.32 -7.66 -0.14
C ALA A 17 -1.80 -9.01 0.38
N ARG A 18 -2.35 -9.54 1.49
CA ARG A 18 -2.00 -10.88 2.01
C ARG A 18 -2.36 -11.98 1.02
N LEU A 19 -3.59 -11.97 0.51
CA LEU A 19 -4.04 -12.95 -0.48
C LEU A 19 -3.24 -12.85 -1.79
N LEU A 20 -2.88 -11.64 -2.19
CA LEU A 20 -2.06 -11.41 -3.38
C LEU A 20 -0.61 -11.88 -3.15
N ALA A 21 -0.06 -11.66 -1.94
CA ALA A 21 1.26 -12.13 -1.56
C ALA A 21 1.37 -13.66 -1.61
N ASP A 22 0.38 -14.35 -1.06
CA ASP A 22 0.28 -15.81 -1.11
C ASP A 22 0.22 -16.32 -2.56
N ARG A 23 -0.59 -15.67 -3.40
CA ARG A 23 -0.73 -16.01 -4.81
C ARG A 23 0.56 -15.86 -5.61
N LEU A 24 1.32 -14.77 -5.36
CA LEU A 24 2.51 -14.41 -6.14
C LEU A 24 3.82 -14.91 -5.52
N GLY A 25 3.80 -15.52 -4.35
CA GLY A 25 5.00 -15.82 -3.57
C GLY A 25 5.76 -14.54 -3.17
N ALA A 26 5.03 -13.44 -2.90
CA ALA A 26 5.59 -12.12 -2.64
C ALA A 26 5.90 -11.91 -1.16
N LYS A 27 6.88 -11.04 -0.88
CA LYS A 27 7.04 -10.44 0.44
C LYS A 27 6.07 -9.27 0.58
N LEU A 28 5.46 -9.12 1.76
CA LEU A 28 4.53 -8.04 2.08
C LEU A 28 5.10 -7.17 3.18
N LEU A 29 5.23 -5.87 2.90
CA LEU A 29 5.50 -4.83 3.88
C LEU A 29 4.26 -3.92 4.00
N ASP A 30 3.46 -4.13 5.03
CA ASP A 30 2.35 -3.23 5.37
C ASP A 30 2.90 -1.97 6.04
N ASN A 31 2.31 -0.82 5.77
CA ASN A 31 2.74 0.45 6.36
C ASN A 31 2.71 0.43 7.90
N HIS A 32 1.76 -0.28 8.53
CA HIS A 32 1.72 -0.44 9.98
C HIS A 32 3.00 -1.06 10.56
N SER A 33 3.68 -1.94 9.83
CA SER A 33 4.98 -2.49 10.26
C SER A 33 6.06 -1.42 10.47
N ILE A 34 5.93 -0.26 9.81
CA ILE A 34 6.81 0.90 9.97
C ILE A 34 6.24 1.86 11.02
N TYR A 35 4.96 2.15 10.93
CA TYR A 35 4.30 3.15 11.78
C TYR A 35 4.18 2.70 13.24
N ASP A 36 3.96 1.42 13.51
CA ASP A 36 3.78 0.90 14.87
C ASP A 36 5.03 1.12 15.74
N ILE A 37 6.23 1.11 15.17
CA ILE A 37 7.47 1.42 15.90
C ILE A 37 7.46 2.87 16.36
N ALA A 38 7.19 3.81 15.46
CA ALA A 38 7.16 5.23 15.81
C ALA A 38 6.03 5.55 16.80
N LEU A 39 4.82 4.99 16.57
CA LEU A 39 3.67 5.18 17.46
C LEU A 39 3.89 4.62 18.86
N SER A 40 4.74 3.60 19.00
CA SER A 40 5.04 2.98 20.31
C SER A 40 6.11 3.72 21.09
N LEU A 41 6.96 4.50 20.44
CA LEU A 41 8.17 5.07 21.06
C LEU A 41 8.23 6.59 21.03
N THR A 42 7.34 7.25 20.28
CA THR A 42 7.31 8.71 20.14
C THR A 42 5.90 9.24 20.29
N GLU A 43 5.79 10.54 20.62
CA GLU A 43 4.53 11.26 20.49
C GLU A 43 4.11 11.38 19.00
N PHE A 44 2.83 11.52 18.74
CA PHE A 44 2.30 11.60 17.39
C PHE A 44 2.63 12.94 16.72
N LYS A 45 3.31 12.89 15.55
CA LYS A 45 3.66 14.00 14.66
C LYS A 45 4.76 15.01 15.08
N PRO A 46 5.51 14.94 16.18
CA PRO A 46 6.72 15.74 16.31
C PRO A 46 7.86 15.20 15.43
N ASP A 47 8.96 15.93 15.35
CA ASP A 47 10.10 15.58 14.49
C ASP A 47 10.62 14.15 14.73
N ALA A 48 10.75 13.75 16.00
CA ALA A 48 11.17 12.39 16.37
C ALA A 48 10.29 11.28 15.79
N TYR A 49 8.99 11.54 15.63
CA TYR A 49 8.08 10.58 14.99
C TYR A 49 8.45 10.38 13.52
N TYR A 50 8.60 11.45 12.76
CA TYR A 50 8.96 11.37 11.34
C TYR A 50 10.38 10.84 11.11
N GLU A 51 11.32 11.18 11.98
CA GLU A 51 12.68 10.63 11.97
C GLU A 51 12.67 9.12 12.18
N THR A 52 11.90 8.64 13.17
CA THR A 52 11.75 7.21 13.43
C THR A 52 11.12 6.49 12.23
N LEU A 53 10.10 7.09 11.60
CA LEU A 53 9.50 6.53 10.39
C LEU A 53 10.51 6.43 9.23
N ARG A 54 11.32 7.47 9.01
CA ARG A 54 12.36 7.46 7.97
C ARG A 54 13.42 6.40 8.23
N ALA A 55 13.91 6.30 9.46
CA ALA A 55 14.92 5.30 9.86
C ALA A 55 14.37 3.88 9.67
N THR A 56 13.18 3.59 10.16
CA THR A 56 12.53 2.27 10.03
C THR A 56 12.29 1.91 8.56
N ARG A 57 11.79 2.87 7.76
CA ARG A 57 11.60 2.71 6.32
C ARG A 57 12.92 2.42 5.60
N SER A 58 14.00 3.12 5.96
CA SER A 58 15.33 2.91 5.36
C SER A 58 15.80 1.47 5.57
N ILE A 59 15.75 0.99 6.80
CA ILE A 59 16.11 -0.40 7.14
C ILE A 59 15.28 -1.39 6.33
N ALA A 60 13.95 -1.20 6.29
CA ALA A 60 13.08 -2.09 5.54
C ALA A 60 13.38 -2.10 4.03
N TYR A 61 13.65 -0.93 3.45
CA TYR A 61 13.93 -0.81 2.02
C TYR A 61 15.31 -1.37 1.66
N GLU A 62 16.31 -1.22 2.52
CA GLU A 62 17.61 -1.87 2.37
C GLU A 62 17.46 -3.40 2.30
N ARG A 63 16.68 -3.98 3.21
CA ARG A 63 16.40 -5.43 3.18
C ARG A 63 15.65 -5.85 1.92
N ILE A 64 14.75 -5.01 1.40
CA ILE A 64 14.07 -5.27 0.12
C ILE A 64 15.07 -5.27 -1.05
N LEU A 65 16.08 -4.38 -1.04
CA LEU A 65 17.08 -4.33 -2.09
C LEU A 65 17.98 -5.58 -2.12
N GLU A 66 18.18 -6.24 -0.98
CA GLU A 66 18.95 -7.50 -0.87
C GLU A 66 18.17 -8.74 -1.35
N LEU A 67 16.85 -8.67 -1.40
CA LEU A 67 16.04 -9.80 -1.89
C LEU A 67 16.37 -10.11 -3.37
N PRO A 68 16.35 -11.38 -3.78
CA PRO A 68 16.46 -11.75 -5.19
C PRO A 68 15.42 -10.98 -6.03
N LYS A 69 15.81 -10.52 -7.22
CA LYS A 69 14.92 -9.76 -8.11
C LYS A 69 13.67 -10.54 -8.54
N SER A 70 13.76 -11.87 -8.51
CA SER A 70 12.65 -12.77 -8.80
C SER A 70 11.55 -12.73 -7.72
N VAL A 71 11.88 -12.34 -6.48
CA VAL A 71 10.90 -12.24 -5.39
C VAL A 71 10.11 -10.95 -5.53
N PRO A 72 8.81 -11.00 -5.78
CA PRO A 72 7.97 -9.80 -5.79
C PRO A 72 7.85 -9.20 -4.39
N VAL A 73 7.66 -7.88 -4.31
CA VAL A 73 7.42 -7.19 -3.04
C VAL A 73 6.15 -6.35 -3.15
N ILE A 74 5.27 -6.50 -2.17
CA ILE A 74 4.04 -5.73 -2.05
C ILE A 74 4.20 -4.72 -0.92
N LEU A 75 3.89 -3.45 -1.19
CA LEU A 75 3.84 -2.36 -0.22
C LEU A 75 2.39 -1.88 -0.11
N THR A 76 1.92 -1.55 1.11
CA THR A 76 0.59 -0.94 1.28
C THR A 76 0.72 0.41 1.96
N ASN A 77 0.01 1.41 1.47
CA ASN A 77 0.03 2.77 2.03
C ASN A 77 -1.33 3.49 1.89
N ALA A 78 -1.39 4.70 2.45
CA ALA A 78 -2.51 5.62 2.31
C ALA A 78 -1.93 7.02 2.04
N HIS A 79 -1.45 7.25 0.82
CA HIS A 79 -0.78 8.48 0.44
C HIS A 79 -1.70 9.36 -0.40
N ALA A 80 -2.05 10.53 0.12
CA ALA A 80 -2.83 11.56 -0.57
C ALA A 80 -1.92 12.66 -1.14
N SER A 81 -2.40 13.35 -2.16
CA SER A 81 -1.62 14.32 -2.94
C SER A 81 -1.31 15.62 -2.19
N ASP A 82 -2.12 16.00 -1.21
CA ASP A 82 -1.96 17.21 -0.39
C ASP A 82 -0.99 17.04 0.79
N SER A 83 -0.55 15.82 1.06
CA SER A 83 0.33 15.50 2.18
C SER A 83 1.80 15.58 1.77
N ALA A 84 2.57 16.49 2.36
CA ALA A 84 4.02 16.54 2.17
C ALA A 84 4.68 15.22 2.56
N TRP A 85 4.28 14.64 3.69
CA TRP A 85 4.73 13.32 4.12
C TRP A 85 4.32 12.21 3.15
N GLY A 86 3.09 12.26 2.65
CA GLY A 86 2.59 11.30 1.66
C GLY A 86 3.41 11.34 0.37
N ASN A 87 3.75 12.54 -0.11
CA ASN A 87 4.60 12.71 -1.29
C ASN A 87 6.03 12.22 -1.04
N GLU A 88 6.65 12.52 0.12
CA GLU A 88 7.98 12.00 0.49
C GLU A 88 7.99 10.47 0.49
N CYS A 89 6.99 9.84 1.10
CA CYS A 89 6.88 8.38 1.14
C CYS A 89 6.65 7.78 -0.26
N TRP A 90 5.86 8.47 -1.09
CA TRP A 90 5.60 8.04 -2.46
C TRP A 90 6.87 8.06 -3.31
N ASP A 91 7.63 9.15 -3.23
CA ASP A 91 8.91 9.28 -3.94
C ASP A 91 9.93 8.23 -3.49
N ALA A 92 9.92 7.87 -2.20
CA ALA A 92 10.74 6.78 -1.69
C ALA A 92 10.37 5.41 -2.28
N VAL A 93 9.08 5.16 -2.59
CA VAL A 93 8.65 3.92 -3.30
C VAL A 93 9.16 3.91 -4.74
N ILE A 94 9.04 5.03 -5.45
CA ILE A 94 9.56 5.16 -6.81
C ILE A 94 11.07 4.93 -6.85
N ASP A 95 11.79 5.54 -5.90
CA ASP A 95 13.25 5.40 -5.79
C ASP A 95 13.67 3.96 -5.44
N LEU A 96 12.91 3.28 -4.57
CA LEU A 96 13.12 1.87 -4.27
C LEU A 96 12.99 0.99 -5.52
N ALA A 97 11.96 1.19 -6.34
CA ALA A 97 11.77 0.44 -7.58
C ALA A 97 12.93 0.68 -8.57
N ARG A 98 13.36 1.95 -8.69
CA ARG A 98 14.50 2.36 -9.53
C ARG A 98 15.81 1.70 -9.06
N LYS A 99 16.14 1.79 -7.76
CA LYS A 99 17.32 1.17 -7.17
C LYS A 99 17.32 -0.34 -7.31
N ARG A 100 16.17 -0.96 -7.13
CA ARG A 100 15.99 -2.40 -7.34
C ARG A 100 16.06 -2.80 -8.81
N LYS A 101 15.94 -1.85 -9.75
CA LYS A 101 15.88 -2.08 -11.20
C LYS A 101 14.78 -3.08 -11.56
N THR A 102 13.58 -2.85 -11.03
CA THR A 102 12.39 -3.68 -11.26
C THR A 102 11.19 -2.80 -11.56
N GLN A 103 10.20 -3.35 -12.25
CA GLN A 103 8.95 -2.66 -12.54
C GLN A 103 8.20 -2.29 -11.26
N LEU A 104 7.55 -1.12 -11.29
CA LEU A 104 6.64 -0.61 -10.28
C LEU A 104 5.19 -0.69 -10.80
N TYR A 105 4.41 -1.56 -10.19
CA TYR A 105 2.97 -1.66 -10.39
C TYR A 105 2.26 -0.85 -9.31
N VAL A 106 1.49 0.15 -9.71
CA VAL A 106 0.67 0.96 -8.80
C VAL A 106 -0.77 0.47 -8.87
N VAL A 107 -1.34 0.16 -7.72
CA VAL A 107 -2.74 -0.21 -7.56
C VAL A 107 -3.41 0.79 -6.62
N VAL A 108 -4.39 1.54 -7.11
CA VAL A 108 -5.21 2.43 -6.29
C VAL A 108 -6.54 1.74 -6.01
N MET A 109 -6.76 1.40 -4.73
CA MET A 109 -7.99 0.78 -4.26
C MET A 109 -8.94 1.83 -3.68
N GLU A 110 -10.16 1.82 -4.16
CA GLU A 110 -11.25 2.66 -3.69
C GLU A 110 -12.46 1.81 -3.28
N CYS A 111 -13.38 2.38 -2.53
CA CYS A 111 -14.71 1.82 -2.29
C CYS A 111 -15.68 2.96 -1.94
N SER A 112 -16.99 2.68 -2.01
CA SER A 112 -18.01 3.65 -1.64
C SER A 112 -17.90 4.08 -0.18
N ALA A 113 -18.42 5.27 0.13
CA ALA A 113 -18.48 5.83 1.47
C ALA A 113 -19.11 4.88 2.48
N THR A 114 -20.27 4.34 2.09
CA THR A 114 -21.05 3.43 2.93
C THR A 114 -20.26 2.17 3.25
N GLU A 115 -19.65 1.57 2.24
CA GLU A 115 -18.87 0.35 2.43
C GLU A 115 -17.58 0.63 3.22
N ASN A 116 -16.93 1.78 3.00
CA ASN A 116 -15.78 2.18 3.79
C ASN A 116 -16.12 2.31 5.28
N ALA A 117 -17.21 3.02 5.60
CA ALA A 117 -17.68 3.17 6.98
C ALA A 117 -18.00 1.81 7.62
N ARG A 118 -18.69 0.92 6.90
CA ARG A 118 -18.98 -0.44 7.36
C ARG A 118 -17.70 -1.22 7.68
N ARG A 119 -16.71 -1.19 6.77
CA ARG A 119 -15.42 -1.89 6.95
C ARG A 119 -14.58 -1.30 8.09
N ILE A 120 -14.67 0.01 8.34
CA ILE A 120 -13.96 0.66 9.45
C ILE A 120 -14.51 0.22 10.80
N GLN A 121 -15.82 0.00 10.90
CA GLN A 121 -16.48 -0.44 12.13
C GLN A 121 -16.34 -1.94 12.43
N ASP A 122 -15.75 -2.72 11.54
CA ASP A 122 -15.57 -4.16 11.71
C ASP A 122 -14.76 -4.49 12.98
N PRO A 123 -15.27 -5.36 13.88
CA PRO A 123 -14.58 -5.76 15.12
C PRO A 123 -13.18 -6.34 14.90
N GLU A 124 -12.92 -7.03 13.79
CA GLU A 124 -11.60 -7.56 13.49
C GLU A 124 -10.50 -6.49 13.39
N ARG A 125 -10.87 -5.20 13.28
CA ARG A 125 -9.89 -4.11 13.25
C ARG A 125 -9.20 -3.89 14.59
N ASP A 126 -9.85 -4.22 15.71
CA ASP A 126 -9.26 -4.12 17.04
C ASP A 126 -8.09 -5.10 17.22
N GLU A 127 -8.26 -6.33 16.72
CA GLU A 127 -7.19 -7.32 16.70
C GLU A 127 -5.97 -6.86 15.89
N LYS A 128 -6.21 -6.01 14.88
CA LYS A 128 -5.17 -5.44 14.00
C LYS A 128 -4.66 -4.07 14.49
N ARG A 129 -5.01 -3.64 15.71
CA ARG A 129 -4.67 -2.33 16.29
C ARG A 129 -5.00 -1.13 15.40
N LYS A 130 -6.11 -1.22 14.64
CA LYS A 130 -6.52 -0.17 13.70
C LYS A 130 -7.70 0.62 14.27
N PRO A 131 -7.70 1.96 14.17
CA PRO A 131 -8.84 2.77 14.64
C PRO A 131 -10.15 2.34 13.99
N ARG A 132 -11.24 2.31 14.78
CA ARG A 132 -12.60 1.96 14.35
C ARG A 132 -13.55 3.17 14.26
N ASP A 133 -13.12 4.35 14.68
CA ASP A 133 -13.95 5.54 14.59
C ASP A 133 -14.05 6.01 13.14
N ALA A 134 -15.20 5.78 12.52
CA ALA A 134 -15.46 6.21 11.14
C ALA A 134 -15.38 7.73 10.98
N ASN A 135 -15.59 8.51 12.06
CA ASN A 135 -15.49 9.97 12.01
C ASN A 135 -14.05 10.43 11.75
N MET A 136 -13.05 9.68 12.20
CA MET A 136 -11.64 9.98 11.91
C MET A 136 -11.32 9.92 10.40
N PHE A 137 -12.18 9.28 9.61
CA PHE A 137 -11.96 9.01 8.18
C PHE A 137 -13.03 9.61 7.27
N LYS A 138 -13.94 10.43 7.81
CA LYS A 138 -15.02 11.08 7.01
C LYS A 138 -14.48 11.89 5.83
N GLY A 139 -13.30 12.51 5.96
CA GLY A 139 -12.64 13.27 4.91
C GLY A 139 -11.98 12.41 3.82
N ASN A 140 -11.97 11.08 3.96
CA ASN A 140 -11.26 10.23 3.00
C ASN A 140 -11.98 10.10 1.66
N ILE A 141 -13.29 10.29 1.63
CA ILE A 141 -14.11 10.04 0.44
C ILE A 141 -14.24 11.29 -0.42
N ASP A 142 -14.38 12.45 0.25
CA ASP A 142 -14.33 13.77 -0.37
C ASP A 142 -12.95 14.41 -0.18
N GLY A 143 -11.97 13.60 0.18
CA GLY A 143 -10.60 14.00 0.47
C GLY A 143 -9.77 14.26 -0.77
N PRO A 144 -8.52 14.69 -0.58
CA PRO A 144 -7.61 14.95 -1.69
C PRO A 144 -7.34 13.68 -2.49
N PRO A 145 -7.07 13.80 -3.78
CA PRO A 145 -6.80 12.62 -4.61
C PRO A 145 -5.66 11.75 -4.05
N LEU A 146 -5.82 10.45 -4.14
CA LEU A 146 -4.74 9.51 -3.83
C LEU A 146 -3.63 9.60 -4.88
N LEU A 147 -2.38 9.53 -4.43
CA LEU A 147 -1.22 9.48 -5.32
C LEU A 147 -1.23 8.19 -6.15
N ASP A 148 -0.89 8.34 -7.45
CA ASP A 148 -0.88 7.25 -8.43
C ASP A 148 0.22 7.39 -9.49
N ARG A 149 1.08 8.40 -9.36
CA ARG A 149 2.11 8.79 -10.35
C ARG A 149 3.33 7.89 -10.34
N GLY A 150 4.07 7.87 -11.45
CA GLY A 150 5.43 7.33 -11.54
C GLY A 150 5.56 5.80 -11.52
N GLY A 151 4.45 5.06 -11.64
CA GLY A 151 4.49 3.62 -11.89
C GLY A 151 4.67 3.29 -13.36
N ASP A 152 5.28 2.13 -13.66
CA ASP A 152 5.32 1.59 -15.02
C ASP A 152 3.94 1.14 -15.49
N GLU A 153 3.12 0.66 -14.54
CA GLU A 153 1.74 0.24 -14.77
C GLU A 153 0.85 0.77 -13.65
N LEU A 154 -0.34 1.24 -14.01
CA LEU A 154 -1.35 1.76 -13.08
C LEU A 154 -2.67 1.02 -13.23
N MET A 155 -3.25 0.63 -12.10
CA MET A 155 -4.61 0.13 -11.98
C MET A 155 -5.37 0.89 -10.92
N ARG A 156 -6.52 1.46 -11.26
CA ARG A 156 -7.51 1.95 -10.30
C ARG A 156 -8.72 1.02 -10.32
N PHE A 157 -9.25 0.64 -9.16
CA PHE A 157 -10.46 -0.15 -9.12
C PHE A 157 -11.28 0.10 -7.85
N ASP A 158 -12.59 -0.03 -8.03
CA ASP A 158 -13.57 0.01 -6.95
C ASP A 158 -13.78 -1.41 -6.38
N SER A 159 -13.50 -1.55 -5.09
CA SER A 159 -13.65 -2.79 -4.34
C SER A 159 -14.97 -2.90 -3.59
N THR A 160 -15.94 -1.97 -3.79
CA THR A 160 -17.19 -1.89 -3.03
C THR A 160 -17.93 -3.23 -3.00
N ASN A 161 -18.12 -3.83 -4.16
CA ASN A 161 -18.89 -5.07 -4.34
C ASN A 161 -17.99 -6.30 -4.55
N LEU A 162 -16.70 -6.20 -4.28
CA LEU A 162 -15.76 -7.31 -4.46
C LEU A 162 -15.36 -7.92 -3.13
N SER A 163 -15.31 -9.25 -3.08
CA SER A 163 -14.66 -9.92 -1.96
C SER A 163 -13.14 -9.65 -1.98
N PRO A 164 -12.46 -9.76 -0.83
CA PRO A 164 -10.99 -9.65 -0.80
C PRO A 164 -10.30 -10.65 -1.75
N ARG A 165 -10.86 -11.86 -1.90
CA ARG A 165 -10.34 -12.89 -2.81
C ARG A 165 -10.50 -12.48 -4.27
N ASP A 166 -11.66 -11.97 -4.66
CA ASP A 166 -11.90 -11.52 -6.04
C ASP A 166 -11.02 -10.32 -6.38
N SER A 167 -10.87 -9.37 -5.44
CA SER A 167 -9.96 -8.23 -5.57
C SER A 167 -8.51 -8.69 -5.80
N ALA A 168 -8.02 -9.62 -4.99
CA ALA A 168 -6.66 -10.18 -5.14
C ALA A 168 -6.49 -10.94 -6.47
N GLN A 169 -7.52 -11.68 -6.90
CA GLN A 169 -7.52 -12.36 -8.19
C GLN A 169 -7.46 -11.39 -9.37
N LEU A 170 -8.27 -10.32 -9.31
CA LEU A 170 -8.32 -9.28 -10.35
C LEU A 170 -6.95 -8.61 -10.51
N ILE A 171 -6.35 -8.16 -9.41
CA ILE A 171 -5.02 -7.56 -9.39
C ILE A 171 -3.96 -8.56 -9.89
N GLY A 172 -3.99 -9.80 -9.41
CA GLY A 172 -3.04 -10.82 -9.82
C GLY A 172 -3.07 -11.10 -11.32
N ARG A 173 -4.26 -11.28 -11.90
CA ARG A 173 -4.44 -11.46 -13.36
C ARG A 173 -3.94 -10.25 -14.15
N TRP A 174 -4.21 -9.04 -13.67
CA TRP A 174 -3.74 -7.82 -14.32
C TRP A 174 -2.21 -7.78 -14.31
N ILE A 175 -1.54 -8.01 -13.18
CA ILE A 175 -0.07 -8.05 -13.09
C ILE A 175 0.50 -9.11 -14.03
N GLU A 176 -0.04 -10.33 -14.03
CA GLU A 176 0.41 -11.43 -14.88
C GLU A 176 0.30 -11.07 -16.37
N SER A 177 -0.79 -10.40 -16.77
CA SER A 177 -1.00 -9.98 -18.16
C SER A 177 0.01 -8.93 -18.61
N ARG A 178 0.41 -8.00 -17.71
CA ARG A 178 1.37 -6.95 -18.01
C ARG A 178 2.81 -7.46 -17.99
N SER A 179 3.15 -8.31 -17.01
CA SER A 179 4.50 -8.89 -16.89
C SER A 179 4.90 -9.74 -18.12
N ARG A 180 3.95 -10.37 -18.80
CA ARG A 180 4.23 -11.13 -20.03
C ARG A 180 4.66 -10.25 -21.20
N ARG A 181 4.14 -9.03 -21.31
CA ARG A 181 4.49 -8.09 -22.41
C ARG A 181 5.95 -7.70 -22.36
N PHE A 182 6.53 -7.54 -21.19
CA PHE A 182 7.94 -7.16 -21.02
C PHE A 182 8.93 -8.30 -21.29
N ARG A 183 8.51 -9.57 -21.19
CA ARG A 183 9.38 -10.73 -21.51
C ARG A 183 9.52 -10.98 -23.02
N VAL A 184 8.66 -10.39 -23.84
CA VAL A 184 8.65 -10.59 -25.31
C VAL A 184 9.47 -9.50 -26.03
N THR A 185 9.82 -8.41 -25.32
CA THR A 185 10.53 -7.25 -25.88
C THR A 185 12.02 -7.17 -25.46
N THR A 186 12.51 -8.15 -24.74
CA THR A 186 13.94 -8.31 -24.35
C THR A 186 14.48 -9.61 -24.92
#